data_de0d5c706d90f150189be8eaa1dcdeb1
#
_entry.id   de0d5c706d90f150189be8eaa1dcdeb1
#
_cell.length_a   1.000
_cell.length_b   1.000
_cell.length_c   1.000
_cell.angle_alpha   90.00
_cell.angle_beta   90.00
_cell.angle_gamma   90.00
#
_symmetry.space_group_name_H-M   'P 1'
#
loop_
_entity.id
_entity.type
_entity.pdbx_description
1 polymer ?
#
loop_
_entity_poly.entity_id
_entity_poly.type
_entity_poly.pdbx_seq_one_letter_code
_entity_poly.pdbx_strand_id
1 'polypeptide(L)'
;MKLIADSSANLTMLEGVTYQSVPMTIRAGERDFVDDETLDTHELLDYLAAYNGKSGTACPSLDGWLKAFEGADEIFVITITSSLSGTCASAMAARDVYLQSHPEVKIHIFDTLSTGPEMQLLAEKLAELHAKGLPFDVICEKAQEYLATTHLFFSLKSVSYTH
;
A
#
# COMPACT_ATOMS: atom_id res chain seq x y z
N MET A 1 15.05 -5.02 8.30
CA MET A 1 13.97 -5.03 7.29
C MET A 1 12.97 -3.93 7.58
N LYS A 2 12.53 -3.22 6.57
CA LYS A 2 11.42 -2.27 6.64
C LYS A 2 10.31 -2.72 5.69
N LEU A 3 9.06 -2.66 6.16
CA LEU A 3 7.89 -2.97 5.38
C LEU A 3 7.08 -1.68 5.19
N ILE A 4 6.72 -1.39 3.96
CA ILE A 4 5.98 -0.19 3.59
C ILE A 4 4.74 -0.63 2.82
N ALA A 5 3.59 -0.04 3.12
CA ALA A 5 2.39 -0.23 2.31
C ALA A 5 1.72 1.11 2.03
N ASP A 6 0.94 1.21 0.95
CA ASP A 6 0.01 2.31 0.85
C ASP A 6 -1.15 2.16 1.85
N SER A 7 -1.84 3.25 2.14
CA SER A 7 -2.84 3.28 3.20
C SER A 7 -4.05 2.35 2.97
N SER A 8 -4.26 1.87 1.73
CA SER A 8 -5.33 0.91 1.44
C SER A 8 -5.12 -0.46 2.12
N ALA A 9 -3.91 -0.72 2.65
CA ALA A 9 -3.65 -1.90 3.48
C ALA A 9 -4.39 -1.88 4.81
N ASN A 10 -4.85 -0.71 5.28
CA ASN A 10 -5.52 -0.57 6.57
C ASN A 10 -4.70 -1.10 7.77
N LEU A 11 -3.38 -0.97 7.69
CA LEU A 11 -2.44 -1.34 8.74
C LEU A 11 -1.87 -0.07 9.38
N THR A 12 -1.86 -0.04 10.70
CA THR A 12 -1.21 1.04 11.48
C THR A 12 0.12 0.59 12.07
N MET A 13 0.26 -0.71 12.31
CA MET A 13 1.48 -1.30 12.86
C MET A 13 1.57 -2.78 12.47
N LEU A 14 2.78 -3.34 12.55
CA LEU A 14 3.01 -4.76 12.37
C LEU A 14 4.09 -5.21 13.37
N GLU A 15 3.80 -6.25 14.14
CA GLU A 15 4.71 -6.74 15.16
C GLU A 15 6.00 -7.35 14.56
N GLY A 16 7.14 -7.06 15.17
CA GLY A 16 8.44 -7.64 14.79
C GLY A 16 9.13 -7.02 13.60
N VAL A 17 8.55 -6.01 12.95
CA VAL A 17 9.15 -5.29 11.82
C VAL A 17 8.92 -3.79 11.91
N THR A 18 9.82 -3.00 11.31
CA THR A 18 9.57 -1.57 11.11
C THR A 18 8.55 -1.41 10.00
N TYR A 19 7.36 -0.93 10.35
CA TYR A 19 6.27 -0.68 9.39
C TYR A 19 6.05 0.81 9.16
N GLN A 20 5.74 1.18 7.93
CA GLN A 20 5.34 2.54 7.57
C GLN A 20 4.24 2.53 6.52
N SER A 21 3.16 3.27 6.76
CA SER A 21 2.13 3.56 5.75
C SER A 21 2.52 4.78 4.93
N VAL A 22 2.22 4.75 3.61
CA VAL A 22 2.31 5.91 2.72
C VAL A 22 0.89 6.28 2.28
N PRO A 23 0.41 7.48 2.65
CA PRO A 23 -0.99 7.81 2.53
C PRO A 23 -1.41 8.06 1.07
N MET A 24 -2.58 7.54 0.74
CA MET A 24 -3.37 7.98 -0.41
C MET A 24 -4.15 9.25 -0.05
N THR A 25 -4.70 9.94 -1.04
CA THR A 25 -5.55 11.11 -0.81
C THR A 25 -6.94 10.86 -1.37
N ILE A 26 -7.97 11.01 -0.55
CA ILE A 26 -9.37 10.95 -0.97
C ILE A 26 -9.78 12.35 -1.40
N ARG A 27 -10.30 12.48 -2.63
CA ARG A 27 -10.72 13.76 -3.23
C ARG A 27 -12.22 13.79 -3.42
N ALA A 28 -12.86 14.83 -2.92
CA ALA A 28 -14.28 15.03 -3.10
C ALA A 28 -14.60 16.53 -3.27
N GLY A 29 -14.93 16.96 -4.49
CA GLY A 29 -15.08 18.36 -4.82
C GLY A 29 -13.79 19.15 -4.69
N GLU A 30 -13.81 20.19 -3.83
CA GLU A 30 -12.66 21.02 -3.54
C GLU A 30 -11.89 20.56 -2.28
N ARG A 31 -12.29 19.44 -1.67
CA ARG A 31 -11.65 18.91 -0.47
C ARG A 31 -10.81 17.68 -0.76
N ASP A 32 -9.62 17.70 -0.18
CA ASP A 32 -8.68 16.58 -0.14
C ASP A 32 -8.57 16.08 1.31
N PHE A 33 -8.68 14.77 1.50
CA PHE A 33 -8.50 14.09 2.77
C PHE A 33 -7.32 13.14 2.64
N VAL A 34 -6.26 13.40 3.39
CA VAL A 34 -5.09 12.52 3.42
C VAL A 34 -5.40 11.33 4.32
N ASP A 35 -5.22 10.12 3.81
CA ASP A 35 -5.53 8.87 4.52
C ASP A 35 -4.35 8.44 5.40
N ASP A 36 -4.10 9.23 6.43
CA ASP A 36 -3.07 9.00 7.43
C ASP A 36 -3.66 8.99 8.85
N GLU A 37 -2.81 8.89 9.85
CA GLU A 37 -3.19 8.83 11.27
C GLU A 37 -3.92 10.08 11.79
N THR A 38 -3.87 11.19 11.04
CA THR A 38 -4.54 12.45 11.42
C THR A 38 -5.94 12.57 10.83
N LEU A 39 -6.35 11.63 9.97
CA LEU A 39 -7.65 11.68 9.31
C LEU A 39 -8.79 11.47 10.30
N ASP A 40 -9.67 12.48 10.41
CA ASP A 40 -10.96 12.31 11.07
C ASP A 40 -11.92 11.55 10.13
N THR A 41 -12.07 10.26 10.39
CA THR A 41 -12.93 9.37 9.57
C THR A 41 -14.41 9.74 9.70
N HIS A 42 -14.87 10.31 10.83
CA HIS A 42 -16.24 10.76 11.00
C HIS A 42 -16.50 11.99 10.11
N GLU A 43 -15.60 12.99 10.15
CA GLU A 43 -15.68 14.14 9.26
C GLU A 43 -15.70 13.74 7.78
N LEU A 44 -14.83 12.81 7.39
CA LEU A 44 -14.79 12.28 6.02
C LEU A 44 -16.12 11.64 5.63
N LEU A 45 -16.67 10.75 6.48
CA LEU A 45 -17.92 10.04 6.20
C LEU A 45 -19.11 10.99 6.11
N ASP A 46 -19.20 11.94 7.03
CA ASP A 46 -20.27 12.95 7.03
C ASP A 46 -20.19 13.83 5.77
N TYR A 47 -18.98 14.23 5.38
CA TYR A 47 -18.78 15.00 4.17
C TYR A 47 -19.17 14.21 2.92
N LEU A 48 -18.71 12.95 2.78
CA LEU A 48 -19.04 12.10 1.65
C LEU A 48 -20.54 11.77 1.57
N ALA A 49 -21.21 11.60 2.72
CA ALA A 49 -22.64 11.35 2.76
C ALA A 49 -23.49 12.56 2.28
N ALA A 50 -22.99 13.76 2.50
CA ALA A 50 -23.63 15.00 2.04
C ALA A 50 -23.22 15.40 0.61
N TYR A 51 -22.10 14.87 0.10
CA TYR A 51 -21.54 15.25 -1.17
C TYR A 51 -22.20 14.49 -2.33
N ASN A 52 -22.85 15.23 -3.26
CA ASN A 52 -23.55 14.63 -4.40
C ASN A 52 -22.71 14.56 -5.70
N GLY A 53 -21.43 14.94 -5.63
CA GLY A 53 -20.51 14.89 -6.75
C GLY A 53 -19.74 13.58 -6.86
N LYS A 54 -18.80 13.52 -7.81
CA LYS A 54 -17.90 12.39 -7.93
C LYS A 54 -16.73 12.54 -6.94
N SER A 55 -16.48 11.51 -6.16
CA SER A 55 -15.25 11.36 -5.38
C SER A 55 -14.27 10.43 -6.08
N GLY A 56 -13.01 10.51 -5.72
CA GLY A 56 -11.95 9.66 -6.24
C GLY A 56 -10.78 9.58 -5.26
N THR A 57 -9.74 8.85 -5.64
CA THR A 57 -8.51 8.77 -4.87
C THR A 57 -7.31 9.15 -5.72
N ALA A 58 -6.30 9.74 -5.11
CA ALA A 58 -4.99 9.93 -5.70
C ALA A 58 -3.98 9.01 -5.01
N CYS A 59 -3.11 8.41 -5.81
CA CYS A 59 -2.02 7.58 -5.28
C CYS A 59 -1.02 8.43 -4.47
N PRO A 60 -0.22 7.81 -3.60
CA PRO A 60 0.85 8.48 -2.89
C PRO A 60 1.80 9.22 -3.83
N SER A 61 2.32 10.36 -3.37
CA SER A 61 3.27 11.15 -4.14
C SER A 61 4.65 10.48 -4.21
N LEU A 62 5.43 10.85 -5.23
CA LEU A 62 6.83 10.43 -5.36
C LEU A 62 7.63 10.76 -4.07
N ASP A 63 7.46 11.98 -3.54
CA ASP A 63 8.13 12.43 -2.33
C ASP A 63 7.73 11.61 -1.09
N GLY A 64 6.47 11.20 -0.99
CA GLY A 64 5.98 10.31 0.06
C GLY A 64 6.70 8.95 0.05
N TRP A 65 6.87 8.36 -1.12
CA TRP A 65 7.63 7.12 -1.28
C TRP A 65 9.11 7.29 -0.97
N LEU A 66 9.75 8.34 -1.50
CA LEU A 66 11.18 8.61 -1.26
C LEU A 66 11.48 8.73 0.24
N LYS A 67 10.67 9.48 0.99
CA LYS A 67 10.79 9.58 2.44
C LYS A 67 10.58 8.24 3.15
N ALA A 68 9.65 7.44 2.65
CA ALA A 68 9.39 6.14 3.23
C ALA A 68 10.54 5.15 3.02
N PHE A 69 11.36 5.30 1.98
CA PHE A 69 12.51 4.44 1.73
C PHE A 69 13.72 4.71 2.64
N GLU A 70 13.74 5.84 3.32
CA GLU A 70 14.86 6.21 4.20
C GLU A 70 15.01 5.26 5.40
N GLY A 71 16.26 5.06 5.83
CA GLY A 71 16.59 4.41 7.10
C GLY A 71 16.55 2.89 7.12
N ALA A 72 16.60 2.21 5.95
CA ALA A 72 16.71 0.77 5.88
C ALA A 72 17.46 0.28 4.64
N ASP A 73 18.19 -0.82 4.77
CA ASP A 73 18.96 -1.44 3.68
C ASP A 73 18.12 -2.49 2.90
N GLU A 74 17.07 -3.02 3.51
CA GLU A 74 16.16 -3.98 2.91
C GLU A 74 14.71 -3.55 3.13
N ILE A 75 14.00 -3.28 2.02
CA ILE A 75 12.66 -2.69 2.00
C ILE A 75 11.72 -3.55 1.15
N PHE A 76 10.62 -3.95 1.75
CA PHE A 76 9.51 -4.58 1.04
C PHE A 76 8.34 -3.60 0.96
N VAL A 77 7.83 -3.38 -0.23
CA VAL A 77 6.72 -2.46 -0.50
C VAL A 77 5.51 -3.26 -0.96
N ILE A 78 4.37 -3.00 -0.37
CA ILE A 78 3.09 -3.60 -0.72
C ILE A 78 2.19 -2.51 -1.29
N THR A 79 1.67 -2.72 -2.49
CA THR A 79 0.77 -1.75 -3.12
C THR A 79 -0.59 -2.38 -3.46
N ILE A 80 -1.62 -1.54 -3.41
CA ILE A 80 -2.91 -1.88 -4.01
C ILE A 80 -2.72 -2.25 -5.48
N THR A 81 -3.63 -3.06 -6.01
CA THR A 81 -3.61 -3.52 -7.41
C THR A 81 -3.35 -2.40 -8.42
N SER A 82 -2.40 -2.64 -9.32
CA SER A 82 -2.10 -1.76 -10.46
C SER A 82 -3.26 -1.66 -11.45
N SER A 83 -4.20 -2.61 -11.43
CA SER A 83 -5.40 -2.58 -12.27
C SER A 83 -6.39 -1.47 -11.90
N LEU A 84 -6.34 -0.95 -10.66
CA LEU A 84 -7.25 0.08 -10.15
C LEU A 84 -6.55 1.39 -9.80
N SER A 85 -5.24 1.37 -9.57
CA SER A 85 -4.50 2.53 -9.03
C SER A 85 -3.12 2.68 -9.67
N GLY A 86 -2.68 3.93 -9.81
CA GLY A 86 -1.30 4.26 -10.18
C GLY A 86 -0.26 4.08 -9.05
N THR A 87 -0.67 3.59 -7.88
CA THR A 87 0.18 3.47 -6.68
C THR A 87 1.43 2.62 -6.93
N CYS A 88 1.28 1.44 -7.53
CA CYS A 88 2.39 0.56 -7.87
C CYS A 88 3.40 1.26 -8.81
N ALA A 89 2.92 1.90 -9.87
CA ALA A 89 3.77 2.64 -10.81
C ALA A 89 4.49 3.82 -10.13
N SER A 90 3.81 4.55 -9.24
CA SER A 90 4.41 5.63 -8.44
C SER A 90 5.52 5.12 -7.52
N ALA A 91 5.29 3.99 -6.84
CA ALA A 91 6.29 3.35 -5.99
C ALA A 91 7.51 2.87 -6.79
N MET A 92 7.29 2.28 -7.98
CA MET A 92 8.38 1.85 -8.88
C MET A 92 9.22 3.03 -9.36
N ALA A 93 8.58 4.13 -9.76
CA ALA A 93 9.28 5.35 -10.17
C ALA A 93 10.13 5.93 -9.02
N ALA A 94 9.58 5.95 -7.80
CA ALA A 94 10.30 6.40 -6.61
C ALA A 94 11.50 5.50 -6.29
N ARG A 95 11.33 4.18 -6.38
CA ARG A 95 12.44 3.22 -6.20
C ARG A 95 13.56 3.50 -7.19
N ASP A 96 13.24 3.67 -8.46
CA ASP A 96 14.25 3.88 -9.50
C ASP A 96 15.03 5.19 -9.29
N VAL A 97 14.37 6.24 -8.80
CA VAL A 97 15.03 7.50 -8.40
C VAL A 97 15.90 7.28 -7.15
N TYR A 98 15.36 6.61 -6.12
CA TYR A 98 16.06 6.39 -4.85
C TYR A 98 17.35 5.58 -5.02
N LEU A 99 17.30 4.51 -5.82
CA LEU A 99 18.44 3.63 -6.08
C LEU A 99 19.58 4.30 -6.88
N GLN A 100 19.34 5.44 -7.55
CA GLN A 100 20.43 6.20 -8.18
C GLN A 100 21.44 6.74 -7.18
N SER A 101 20.98 7.08 -5.97
CA SER A 101 21.85 7.59 -4.89
C SER A 101 22.10 6.56 -3.78
N HIS A 102 21.38 5.44 -3.77
CA HIS A 102 21.47 4.38 -2.75
C HIS A 102 21.52 2.99 -3.41
N PRO A 103 22.54 2.71 -4.24
CA PRO A 103 22.59 1.46 -5.03
C PRO A 103 22.75 0.19 -4.19
N GLU A 104 23.15 0.32 -2.92
CA GLU A 104 23.30 -0.77 -1.97
C GLU A 104 21.97 -1.23 -1.35
N VAL A 105 20.94 -0.38 -1.41
CA VAL A 105 19.63 -0.66 -0.80
C VAL A 105 18.85 -1.63 -1.69
N LYS A 106 18.23 -2.62 -1.08
CA LYS A 106 17.36 -3.57 -1.76
C LYS A 106 15.90 -3.17 -1.55
N ILE A 107 15.18 -2.91 -2.63
CA ILE A 107 13.76 -2.56 -2.60
C ILE A 107 12.99 -3.50 -3.53
N HIS A 108 12.06 -4.26 -2.97
CA HIS A 108 11.11 -5.06 -3.74
C HIS A 108 9.69 -4.55 -3.57
N ILE A 109 8.96 -4.41 -4.69
CA ILE A 109 7.58 -3.90 -4.71
C ILE A 109 6.66 -5.02 -5.15
N PHE A 110 5.70 -5.35 -4.30
CA PHE A 110 4.64 -6.30 -4.58
C PHE A 110 3.40 -5.55 -5.08
N ASP A 111 3.04 -5.77 -6.35
CA ASP A 111 1.69 -5.48 -6.83
C ASP A 111 0.79 -6.64 -6.38
N THR A 112 -0.07 -6.38 -5.41
CA THR A 112 -0.89 -7.46 -4.84
C THR A 112 -1.99 -7.95 -5.77
N LEU A 113 -2.28 -7.23 -6.84
CA LEU A 113 -3.46 -7.43 -7.70
C LEU A 113 -4.78 -7.44 -6.89
N SER A 114 -4.74 -6.90 -5.67
CA SER A 114 -5.79 -6.92 -4.66
C SER A 114 -5.80 -5.63 -3.84
N THR A 115 -6.49 -5.63 -2.71
CA THR A 115 -6.57 -4.50 -1.76
C THR A 115 -6.82 -4.99 -0.34
N GLY A 116 -6.68 -4.10 0.67
CA GLY A 116 -7.10 -4.31 2.05
C GLY A 116 -6.62 -5.63 2.68
N PRO A 117 -7.53 -6.58 2.93
CA PRO A 117 -7.21 -7.80 3.69
C PRO A 117 -6.07 -8.64 3.11
N GLU A 118 -5.96 -8.72 1.78
CA GLU A 118 -4.88 -9.48 1.15
C GLU A 118 -3.53 -8.80 1.31
N MET A 119 -3.51 -7.46 1.31
CA MET A 119 -2.29 -6.70 1.62
C MET A 119 -1.84 -6.94 3.06
N GLN A 120 -2.78 -7.07 4.01
CA GLN A 120 -2.48 -7.41 5.41
C GLN A 120 -1.90 -8.82 5.53
N LEU A 121 -2.51 -9.81 4.89
CA LEU A 121 -1.99 -11.19 4.86
C LEU A 121 -0.58 -11.26 4.27
N LEU A 122 -0.29 -10.50 3.22
CA LEU A 122 1.05 -10.42 2.66
C LEU A 122 2.03 -9.78 3.65
N ALA A 123 1.63 -8.70 4.34
CA ALA A 123 2.45 -8.04 5.33
C ALA A 123 2.82 -8.98 6.49
N GLU A 124 1.85 -9.73 7.01
CA GLU A 124 2.06 -10.76 8.04
C GLU A 124 2.99 -11.87 7.52
N LYS A 125 2.79 -12.31 6.26
CA LYS A 125 3.65 -13.32 5.64
C LYS A 125 5.09 -12.87 5.49
N LEU A 126 5.33 -11.63 5.10
CA LEU A 126 6.67 -11.04 5.00
C LEU A 126 7.34 -10.96 6.38
N ALA A 127 6.60 -10.55 7.42
CA ALA A 127 7.10 -10.54 8.80
C ALA A 127 7.44 -11.94 9.29
N GLU A 128 6.59 -12.95 9.02
CA GLU A 128 6.84 -14.36 9.34
C GLU A 128 8.12 -14.87 8.68
N LEU A 129 8.31 -14.60 7.39
CA LEU A 129 9.48 -15.05 6.63
C LEU A 129 10.76 -14.38 7.13
N HIS A 130 10.68 -13.09 7.46
CA HIS A 130 11.80 -12.35 8.06
C HIS A 130 12.18 -12.90 9.45
N ALA A 131 11.22 -13.19 10.30
CA ALA A 131 11.44 -13.75 11.62
C ALA A 131 12.15 -15.13 11.57
N LYS A 132 12.02 -15.86 10.45
CA LYS A 132 12.75 -17.11 10.19
C LYS A 132 14.20 -16.88 9.75
N GLY A 133 14.65 -15.62 9.62
CA GLY A 133 16.00 -15.27 9.20
C GLY A 133 16.31 -15.58 7.74
N LEU A 134 15.31 -15.64 6.87
CA LEU A 134 15.51 -15.91 5.44
C LEU A 134 16.16 -14.71 4.74
N PRO A 135 17.00 -14.94 3.73
CA PRO A 135 17.57 -13.86 2.90
C PRO A 135 16.49 -13.11 2.11
N PHE A 136 16.76 -11.84 1.79
CA PHE A 136 15.85 -10.93 1.07
C PHE A 136 15.24 -11.56 -0.19
N ASP A 137 16.06 -12.12 -1.07
CA ASP A 137 15.60 -12.68 -2.33
C ASP A 137 14.69 -13.91 -2.13
N VAL A 138 14.99 -14.74 -1.12
CA VAL A 138 14.16 -15.89 -0.75
C VAL A 138 12.82 -15.44 -0.16
N ILE A 139 12.81 -14.34 0.59
CA ILE A 139 11.57 -13.74 1.10
C ILE A 139 10.72 -13.26 -0.08
N CYS A 140 11.31 -12.55 -1.06
CA CYS A 140 10.60 -12.09 -2.25
C CYS A 140 9.93 -13.24 -3.01
N GLU A 141 10.69 -14.31 -3.28
CA GLU A 141 10.18 -15.49 -4.00
C GLU A 141 9.00 -16.14 -3.26
N LYS A 142 9.17 -16.43 -1.96
CA LYS A 142 8.13 -17.08 -1.15
C LYS A 142 6.89 -16.21 -0.95
N ALA A 143 7.06 -14.90 -0.84
CA ALA A 143 5.94 -13.98 -0.74
C ALA A 143 5.17 -13.88 -2.06
N GLN A 144 5.87 -13.94 -3.20
CA GLN A 144 5.23 -13.98 -4.52
C GLN A 144 4.48 -15.29 -4.75
N GLU A 145 5.04 -16.43 -4.33
CA GLU A 145 4.35 -17.73 -4.35
C GLU A 145 3.08 -17.69 -3.47
N TYR A 146 3.17 -17.09 -2.29
CA TYR A 146 2.03 -16.93 -1.39
C TYR A 146 0.91 -16.11 -2.03
N LEU A 147 1.23 -14.95 -2.63
CA LEU A 147 0.26 -14.12 -3.35
C LEU A 147 -0.47 -14.89 -4.46
N ALA A 148 0.21 -15.78 -5.16
CA ALA A 148 -0.40 -16.58 -6.22
C ALA A 148 -1.46 -17.57 -5.70
N THR A 149 -1.53 -17.81 -4.39
CA THR A 149 -2.48 -18.72 -3.74
C THR A 149 -3.60 -17.99 -2.99
N THR A 150 -3.53 -16.66 -2.86
CA THR A 150 -4.52 -15.86 -2.16
C THR A 150 -5.55 -15.30 -3.14
N HIS A 151 -6.78 -15.10 -2.66
CA HIS A 151 -7.87 -14.55 -3.46
C HIS A 151 -8.76 -13.66 -2.60
N LEU A 152 -9.03 -12.46 -3.10
CA LEU A 152 -9.96 -11.54 -2.47
C LEU A 152 -11.39 -11.79 -2.97
N PHE A 153 -12.32 -12.00 -2.03
CA PHE A 153 -13.74 -12.04 -2.30
C PHE A 153 -14.43 -10.87 -1.59
N PHE A 154 -15.30 -10.17 -2.31
CA PHE A 154 -16.14 -9.14 -1.71
C PHE A 154 -17.57 -9.27 -2.19
N SER A 155 -18.52 -8.88 -1.32
CA SER A 155 -19.96 -8.87 -1.62
C SER A 155 -20.46 -7.44 -1.61
N LEU A 156 -21.16 -7.04 -2.67
CA LEU A 156 -21.79 -5.74 -2.77
C LEU A 156 -23.27 -5.84 -2.35
N LYS A 157 -23.73 -4.88 -1.56
CA LYS A 157 -25.12 -4.82 -1.08
C LYS A 157 -26.12 -4.57 -2.21
N SER A 158 -25.70 -3.87 -3.26
CA SER A 158 -26.49 -3.68 -4.49
C SER A 158 -25.57 -3.49 -5.69
N VAL A 159 -25.98 -4.05 -6.83
CA VAL A 159 -25.34 -3.79 -8.13
C VAL A 159 -26.35 -3.02 -8.95
N SER A 160 -26.05 -1.77 -9.30
CA SER A 160 -26.84 -1.01 -10.26
C SER A 160 -26.34 -1.33 -11.67
N TYR A 161 -27.11 -2.09 -12.42
CA TYR A 161 -26.88 -2.27 -13.84
C TYR A 161 -27.42 -1.04 -14.58
N THR A 162 -26.56 -0.10 -14.90
CA THR A 162 -26.87 0.91 -15.93
C THR A 162 -26.50 0.31 -17.29
N HIS A 163 -27.52 -0.03 -18.03
CA HIS A 163 -27.38 -0.39 -19.44
C HIS A 163 -27.09 0.85 -20.27
#